data_831d54d31d6d15d3dd87e1fa9da5d93c
#
_entry.id   831d54d31d6d15d3dd87e1fa9da5d93c
#
_cell.length_a   1.000
_cell.length_b   1.000
_cell.length_c   1.000
_cell.angle_alpha   90.00
_cell.angle_beta   90.00
_cell.angle_gamma   90.00
#
_symmetry.space_group_name_H-M   'P 1'
#
loop_
_entity.id
_entity.type
_entity.pdbx_description
1 polymer ?
#
loop_
_entity_poly.entity_id
_entity_poly.type
_entity_poly.pdbx_seq_one_letter_code
_entity_poly.pdbx_strand_id
1 'polypeptide(L)'
;MTYTGDVTPGGPPAVRELDRLTIAKLSVGPMDNNAYLLRCRTTGEQVLVDAANEAPRLLELIGDAGLATVVTTHQHMDHWLALEEVVAETGARPLAHAEDAPGMPIKVDPLADGDRVSVGDCTVEVIHLRGHTPGSIALLYQDPVGTSHLFTGDSLFPGGPGRTTNPTDFTQIMDDLEAKVFGPLPDETWVYPGHGNDSTLGAERPHLGEWRTRGW
;
A
#
# COMPACT_ATOMS: atom_id res chain seq x y z
N MET A 1 -23.31 -3.80 -3.22
CA MET A 1 -22.56 -3.90 -4.50
C MET A 1 -21.30 -4.72 -4.21
N THR A 2 -20.87 -5.55 -5.14
CA THR A 2 -19.59 -6.27 -4.98
C THR A 2 -18.46 -5.28 -5.22
N TYR A 3 -17.44 -5.27 -4.36
CA TYR A 3 -16.24 -4.45 -4.54
C TYR A 3 -15.48 -4.90 -5.79
N THR A 4 -15.12 -3.96 -6.65
CA THR A 4 -14.34 -4.20 -7.89
C THR A 4 -12.93 -3.61 -7.81
N GLY A 5 -12.70 -2.62 -6.95
CA GLY A 5 -11.46 -1.85 -6.88
C GLY A 5 -11.31 -0.81 -7.99
N ASP A 6 -12.31 -0.66 -8.85
CA ASP A 6 -12.28 0.30 -9.95
C ASP A 6 -12.44 1.73 -9.41
N VAL A 7 -11.43 2.55 -9.61
CA VAL A 7 -11.42 3.98 -9.29
C VAL A 7 -10.86 4.76 -10.46
N THR A 8 -11.17 6.05 -10.52
CA THR A 8 -10.62 6.95 -11.53
C THR A 8 -10.21 8.27 -10.89
N PRO A 9 -9.19 8.97 -11.41
CA PRO A 9 -8.83 10.30 -10.93
C PRO A 9 -10.03 11.25 -10.88
N GLY A 10 -10.23 11.91 -9.74
CA GLY A 10 -11.39 12.79 -9.50
C GLY A 10 -12.71 12.06 -9.21
N GLY A 11 -12.78 10.74 -9.35
CA GLY A 11 -13.96 9.92 -9.06
C GLY A 11 -14.15 9.62 -7.57
N PRO A 12 -15.27 8.97 -7.20
CA PRO A 12 -15.55 8.57 -5.82
C PRO A 12 -14.64 7.42 -5.38
N PRO A 13 -14.46 7.19 -4.07
CA PRO A 13 -13.72 6.05 -3.56
C PRO A 13 -14.48 4.73 -3.84
N ALA A 14 -13.73 3.66 -4.08
CA ALA A 14 -14.23 2.30 -3.99
C ALA A 14 -14.07 1.77 -2.56
N VAL A 15 -15.18 1.34 -1.95
CA VAL A 15 -15.20 0.92 -0.54
C VAL A 15 -15.44 -0.58 -0.43
N ARG A 16 -14.55 -1.27 0.30
CA ARG A 16 -14.67 -2.68 0.66
C ARG A 16 -14.88 -2.80 2.17
N GLU A 17 -15.98 -3.40 2.55
CA GLU A 17 -16.26 -3.71 3.95
C GLU A 17 -15.88 -5.16 4.25
N LEU A 18 -14.96 -5.33 5.20
CA LEU A 18 -14.57 -6.62 5.76
C LEU A 18 -15.23 -6.79 7.13
N ASP A 19 -15.00 -7.93 7.79
CA ASP A 19 -15.57 -8.17 9.13
C ASP A 19 -15.16 -7.08 10.13
N ARG A 20 -13.87 -6.77 10.23
CA ARG A 20 -13.31 -5.85 11.22
C ARG A 20 -12.71 -4.57 10.65
N LEU A 21 -12.49 -4.51 9.36
CA LEU A 21 -11.81 -3.40 8.68
C LEU A 21 -12.64 -2.91 7.49
N THR A 22 -12.66 -1.61 7.25
CA THR A 22 -13.10 -1.03 5.99
C THR A 22 -11.89 -0.53 5.23
N ILE A 23 -11.81 -0.82 3.94
CA ILE A 23 -10.78 -0.35 3.01
C ILE A 23 -11.46 0.60 2.02
N ALA A 24 -11.05 1.86 1.98
CA ALA A 24 -11.48 2.80 0.95
C ALA A 24 -10.30 3.12 0.04
N LYS A 25 -10.40 2.75 -1.24
CA LYS A 25 -9.44 3.06 -2.29
C LYS A 25 -9.86 4.34 -3.00
N LEU A 26 -8.94 5.28 -3.16
CA LEU A 26 -9.15 6.54 -3.88
C LEU A 26 -8.03 6.73 -4.89
N SER A 27 -8.38 7.03 -6.16
CA SER A 27 -7.40 7.48 -7.15
C SER A 27 -7.17 8.98 -7.03
N VAL A 28 -5.91 9.39 -6.95
CA VAL A 28 -5.48 10.78 -6.78
C VAL A 28 -4.34 11.13 -7.73
N GLY A 29 -4.30 12.38 -8.15
CA GLY A 29 -3.23 12.93 -8.98
C GLY A 29 -3.24 12.45 -10.43
N PRO A 30 -2.37 13.04 -11.27
CA PRO A 30 -2.35 12.79 -12.71
C PRO A 30 -1.73 11.43 -13.10
N MET A 31 -1.09 10.74 -12.17
CA MET A 31 -0.45 9.44 -12.39
C MET A 31 -1.32 8.26 -11.95
N ASP A 32 -2.59 8.52 -11.60
CA ASP A 32 -3.54 7.49 -11.13
C ASP A 32 -3.03 6.75 -9.88
N ASN A 33 -2.43 7.51 -8.94
CA ASN A 33 -1.94 6.94 -7.68
C ASN A 33 -3.12 6.48 -6.83
N ASN A 34 -2.96 5.34 -6.21
CA ASN A 34 -3.92 4.81 -5.25
C ASN A 34 -3.54 5.21 -3.82
N ALA A 35 -4.45 5.89 -3.13
CA ALA A 35 -4.40 6.07 -1.69
C ALA A 35 -5.43 5.14 -1.03
N TYR A 36 -5.06 4.50 0.09
CA TYR A 36 -5.96 3.58 0.78
C TYR A 36 -6.19 4.03 2.22
N LEU A 37 -7.46 4.32 2.56
CA LEU A 37 -7.86 4.59 3.93
C LEU A 37 -8.36 3.29 4.58
N LEU A 38 -7.65 2.84 5.60
CA LEU A 38 -7.99 1.69 6.42
C LEU A 38 -8.69 2.17 7.68
N ARG A 39 -9.90 1.68 7.97
CA ARG A 39 -10.66 2.07 9.15
C ARG A 39 -11.08 0.84 9.95
N CYS A 40 -10.71 0.80 11.23
CA CYS A 40 -11.22 -0.18 12.18
C CYS A 40 -12.73 0.02 12.39
N ARG A 41 -13.52 -1.02 12.17
CA ARG A 41 -15.00 -0.93 12.31
C ARG A 41 -15.45 -0.86 13.76
N THR A 42 -14.62 -1.33 14.70
CA THR A 42 -14.92 -1.30 16.13
C THR A 42 -14.59 0.05 16.75
N THR A 43 -13.38 0.56 16.51
CA THR A 43 -12.87 1.77 17.19
C THR A 43 -13.06 3.04 16.37
N GLY A 44 -13.22 2.91 15.05
CA GLY A 44 -13.23 4.02 14.12
C GLY A 44 -11.85 4.58 13.78
N GLU A 45 -10.77 4.09 14.41
CA GLU A 45 -9.40 4.55 14.14
C GLU A 45 -9.00 4.30 12.68
N GLN A 46 -8.29 5.26 12.09
CA GLN A 46 -7.94 5.28 10.69
C GLN A 46 -6.43 5.34 10.47
N VAL A 47 -5.97 4.63 9.43
CA VAL A 47 -4.61 4.67 8.87
C VAL A 47 -4.71 4.93 7.38
N LEU A 48 -3.94 5.88 6.88
CA LEU A 48 -3.81 6.15 5.44
C LEU A 48 -2.53 5.49 4.90
N VAL A 49 -2.65 4.75 3.82
CA VAL A 49 -1.52 4.23 3.04
C VAL A 49 -1.35 5.12 1.81
N ASP A 50 -0.21 5.74 1.70
CA ASP A 50 0.21 6.70 0.69
C ASP A 50 -0.67 7.98 0.62
N ALA A 51 -0.20 9.05 1.25
CA ALA A 51 -0.74 10.40 1.05
C ALA A 51 -0.21 10.94 -0.30
N ALA A 52 -0.62 10.27 -1.39
CA ALA A 52 0.03 10.38 -2.69
C ALA A 52 -0.14 11.77 -3.34
N ASN A 53 -1.36 12.30 -3.37
CA ASN A 53 -1.67 13.59 -3.99
C ASN A 53 -3.02 14.12 -3.51
N GLU A 54 -3.41 15.34 -3.95
CA GLU A 54 -4.73 15.93 -3.74
C GLU A 54 -5.18 15.90 -2.25
N ALA A 55 -4.35 16.49 -1.34
CA ALA A 55 -4.63 16.52 0.10
C ALA A 55 -6.07 16.86 0.47
N PRO A 56 -6.76 17.83 -0.18
CA PRO A 56 -8.15 18.14 0.13
C PRO A 56 -9.11 16.93 -0.05
N ARG A 57 -8.88 16.09 -1.06
CA ARG A 57 -9.68 14.88 -1.28
C ARG A 57 -9.40 13.78 -0.26
N LEU A 58 -8.13 13.65 0.15
CA LEU A 58 -7.75 12.72 1.22
C LEU A 58 -8.35 13.17 2.56
N LEU A 59 -8.31 14.46 2.87
CA LEU A 59 -8.92 15.02 4.08
C LEU A 59 -10.46 14.86 4.08
N GLU A 60 -11.10 15.04 2.93
CA GLU A 60 -12.53 14.75 2.77
C GLU A 60 -12.86 13.27 3.04
N LEU A 61 -12.03 12.35 2.52
CA LEU A 61 -12.18 10.90 2.75
C LEU A 61 -11.98 10.51 4.22
N ILE A 62 -10.99 11.13 4.90
CA ILE A 62 -10.71 10.93 6.33
C ILE A 62 -11.89 11.44 7.18
N GLY A 63 -12.43 12.60 6.86
CA GLY A 63 -13.56 13.21 7.55
C GLY A 63 -13.27 13.51 9.02
N ASP A 64 -14.34 13.69 9.79
CA ASP A 64 -14.27 14.10 11.21
C ASP A 64 -13.74 13.00 12.15
N ALA A 65 -13.58 11.77 11.67
CA ALA A 65 -13.05 10.67 12.48
C ALA A 65 -11.55 10.85 12.82
N GLY A 66 -10.85 11.71 12.08
CA GLY A 66 -9.43 11.97 12.23
C GLY A 66 -8.55 10.84 11.67
N LEU A 67 -7.25 11.03 11.71
CA LEU A 67 -6.26 10.09 11.20
C LEU A 67 -5.18 9.84 12.27
N ALA A 68 -4.95 8.58 12.61
CA ALA A 68 -3.93 8.22 13.60
C ALA A 68 -2.53 8.16 12.96
N THR A 69 -2.44 7.60 11.76
CA THR A 69 -1.15 7.27 11.12
C THR A 69 -1.24 7.40 9.60
N VAL A 70 -0.17 7.86 8.98
CA VAL A 70 0.09 7.74 7.54
C VAL A 70 1.28 6.82 7.35
N VAL A 71 1.14 5.77 6.54
CA VAL A 71 2.25 4.90 6.13
C VAL A 71 2.56 5.19 4.68
N THR A 72 3.80 5.59 4.38
CA THR A 72 4.27 5.74 3.00
C THR A 72 4.99 4.48 2.58
N THR A 73 4.55 3.87 1.47
CA THR A 73 5.06 2.58 1.00
C THR A 73 6.49 2.65 0.50
N HIS A 74 6.89 3.76 -0.10
CA HIS A 74 8.26 3.98 -0.61
C HIS A 74 8.56 5.46 -0.90
N GLN A 75 9.82 5.79 -1.22
CA GLN A 75 10.30 7.17 -1.29
C GLN A 75 9.98 7.94 -2.57
N HIS A 76 9.31 7.38 -3.57
CA HIS A 76 8.97 8.12 -4.77
C HIS A 76 7.96 9.24 -4.48
N MET A 77 8.23 10.39 -5.08
CA MET A 77 7.55 11.65 -4.77
C MET A 77 6.03 11.57 -4.95
N ASP A 78 5.57 10.86 -5.93
CA ASP A 78 4.16 10.70 -6.25
C ASP A 78 3.37 9.90 -5.21
N HIS A 79 4.03 9.22 -4.26
CA HIS A 79 3.40 8.53 -3.13
C HIS A 79 3.30 9.37 -1.84
N TRP A 80 3.87 10.59 -1.83
CA TRP A 80 3.88 11.42 -0.63
C TRP A 80 3.71 12.93 -0.89
N LEU A 81 3.29 13.37 -2.09
CA LEU A 81 3.10 14.80 -2.38
C LEU A 81 2.13 15.51 -1.44
N ALA A 82 1.13 14.81 -0.90
CA ALA A 82 0.18 15.35 0.06
C ALA A 82 0.54 15.07 1.53
N LEU A 83 1.66 14.37 1.80
CA LEU A 83 2.00 13.89 3.15
C LEU A 83 2.14 15.03 4.16
N GLU A 84 2.87 16.09 3.82
CA GLU A 84 3.11 17.22 4.72
C GLU A 84 1.80 17.91 5.10
N GLU A 85 0.93 18.19 4.12
CA GLU A 85 -0.36 18.85 4.35
C GLU A 85 -1.31 17.95 5.17
N VAL A 86 -1.43 16.66 4.82
CA VAL A 86 -2.27 15.71 5.55
C VAL A 86 -1.82 15.58 7.01
N VAL A 87 -0.51 15.48 7.25
CA VAL A 87 0.04 15.39 8.61
C VAL A 87 -0.18 16.70 9.39
N ALA A 88 -0.01 17.85 8.76
CA ALA A 88 -0.24 19.15 9.40
C ALA A 88 -1.69 19.34 9.82
N GLU A 89 -2.65 18.92 8.99
CA GLU A 89 -4.09 19.09 9.25
C GLU A 89 -4.65 18.07 10.26
N THR A 90 -4.10 16.83 10.27
CA THR A 90 -4.66 15.74 11.08
C THR A 90 -3.88 15.47 12.36
N GLY A 91 -2.61 15.87 12.43
CA GLY A 91 -1.69 15.48 13.49
C GLY A 91 -1.28 13.99 13.43
N ALA A 92 -1.54 13.31 12.31
CA ALA A 92 -1.22 11.89 12.15
C ALA A 92 0.28 11.62 12.26
N ARG A 93 0.63 10.45 12.77
CA ARG A 93 2.01 9.98 12.86
C ARG A 93 2.48 9.48 11.48
N PRO A 94 3.50 10.08 10.83
CA PRO A 94 4.01 9.62 9.56
C PRO A 94 5.04 8.51 9.76
N LEU A 95 4.87 7.40 9.01
CA LEU A 95 5.73 6.23 9.04
C LEU A 95 6.23 5.90 7.62
N ALA A 96 7.47 5.43 7.50
CA ALA A 96 8.03 4.81 6.30
C ALA A 96 9.16 3.87 6.68
N HIS A 97 9.59 2.99 5.78
CA HIS A 97 10.73 2.13 6.03
C HIS A 97 12.02 2.93 6.27
N ALA A 98 12.88 2.44 7.17
CA ALA A 98 14.10 3.13 7.58
C ALA A 98 15.02 3.51 6.41
N GLU A 99 15.10 2.67 5.37
CA GLU A 99 15.96 2.92 4.20
C GLU A 99 15.39 3.99 3.25
N ASP A 100 14.08 4.20 3.22
CA ASP A 100 13.42 5.21 2.40
C ASP A 100 13.11 6.51 3.19
N ALA A 101 13.18 6.47 4.53
CA ALA A 101 12.93 7.64 5.39
C ALA A 101 13.76 8.89 5.01
N PRO A 102 15.03 8.78 4.56
CA PRO A 102 15.78 9.97 4.10
C PRO A 102 15.22 10.64 2.85
N GLY A 103 14.41 9.94 2.05
CA GLY A 103 13.76 10.48 0.84
C GLY A 103 12.41 11.16 1.10
N MET A 104 11.91 11.16 2.34
CA MET A 104 10.63 11.76 2.69
C MET A 104 10.71 13.29 2.84
N PRO A 105 9.61 14.01 2.53
CA PRO A 105 9.57 15.48 2.62
C PRO A 105 9.59 16.00 4.07
N ILE A 106 9.16 15.16 5.01
CA ILE A 106 9.13 15.46 6.45
C ILE A 106 9.78 14.31 7.22
N LYS A 107 10.10 14.57 8.50
CA LYS A 107 10.60 13.52 9.38
C LYS A 107 9.51 12.46 9.60
N VAL A 108 9.84 11.20 9.33
CA VAL A 108 9.00 10.03 9.58
C VAL A 108 9.60 9.15 10.66
N ASP A 109 8.77 8.39 11.35
CA ASP A 109 9.25 7.33 12.24
C ASP A 109 9.56 6.08 11.41
N PRO A 110 10.71 5.44 11.65
CA PRO A 110 11.15 4.31 10.82
C PRO A 110 10.37 3.04 11.11
N LEU A 111 10.09 2.30 10.03
CA LEU A 111 9.58 0.93 10.03
C LEU A 111 10.67 -0.04 9.56
N ALA A 112 10.52 -1.30 9.96
CA ALA A 112 11.33 -2.43 9.53
C ALA A 112 10.46 -3.64 9.13
N ASP A 113 11.07 -4.63 8.49
CA ASP A 113 10.42 -5.91 8.13
C ASP A 113 9.85 -6.61 9.37
N GLY A 114 8.59 -7.04 9.29
CA GLY A 114 7.88 -7.70 10.39
C GLY A 114 7.28 -6.75 11.44
N ASP A 115 7.51 -5.45 11.34
CA ASP A 115 6.83 -4.47 12.21
C ASP A 115 5.32 -4.51 12.01
N ARG A 116 4.59 -4.03 13.01
CA ARG A 116 3.13 -4.01 13.00
C ARG A 116 2.61 -2.61 13.23
N VAL A 117 1.72 -2.18 12.34
CA VAL A 117 1.01 -0.90 12.47
C VAL A 117 -0.42 -1.19 12.92
N SER A 118 -0.83 -0.59 14.03
CA SER A 118 -2.19 -0.72 14.54
C SER A 118 -3.16 0.12 13.72
N VAL A 119 -4.35 -0.42 13.48
CA VAL A 119 -5.53 0.25 12.95
C VAL A 119 -6.65 -0.01 13.96
N GLY A 120 -6.65 0.69 15.08
CA GLY A 120 -7.49 0.37 16.24
C GLY A 120 -7.23 -1.06 16.72
N ASP A 121 -8.28 -1.90 16.74
CA ASP A 121 -8.19 -3.32 17.15
C ASP A 121 -7.67 -4.24 16.02
N CYS A 122 -7.41 -3.69 14.84
CA CYS A 122 -6.80 -4.40 13.72
C CYS A 122 -5.31 -4.10 13.64
N THR A 123 -4.59 -4.91 12.86
CA THR A 123 -3.14 -4.74 12.68
C THR A 123 -2.77 -5.07 11.24
N VAL A 124 -1.91 -4.27 10.64
CA VAL A 124 -1.23 -4.59 9.37
C VAL A 124 0.24 -4.88 9.65
N GLU A 125 0.78 -5.91 8.99
CA GLU A 125 2.18 -6.31 9.10
C GLU A 125 2.99 -5.71 7.94
N VAL A 126 4.18 -5.21 8.24
CA VAL A 126 5.12 -4.64 7.28
C VAL A 126 5.93 -5.76 6.64
N ILE A 127 5.94 -5.82 5.32
CA ILE A 127 6.78 -6.73 4.53
C ILE A 127 7.75 -5.89 3.70
N HIS A 128 9.04 -5.97 3.98
CA HIS A 128 10.07 -5.25 3.23
C HIS A 128 10.34 -5.96 1.89
N LEU A 129 10.10 -5.26 0.78
CA LEU A 129 10.24 -5.75 -0.60
C LEU A 129 11.22 -4.85 -1.36
N ARG A 130 12.51 -5.20 -1.29
CA ARG A 130 13.59 -4.40 -1.89
C ARG A 130 13.62 -4.49 -3.41
N GLY A 131 14.00 -3.41 -4.07
CA GLY A 131 14.32 -3.41 -5.51
C GLY A 131 13.66 -2.28 -6.28
N HIS A 132 12.37 -1.99 -6.07
CA HIS A 132 11.74 -0.80 -6.64
C HIS A 132 12.36 0.47 -6.04
N THR A 133 12.46 0.51 -4.70
CA THR A 133 13.34 1.39 -3.93
C THR A 133 14.05 0.54 -2.87
N PRO A 134 15.10 1.08 -2.19
CA PRO A 134 15.76 0.36 -1.10
C PRO A 134 14.81 -0.01 0.05
N GLY A 135 13.87 0.87 0.40
CA GLY A 135 12.97 0.74 1.52
C GLY A 135 11.50 0.49 1.13
N SER A 136 11.22 -0.01 -0.08
CA SER A 136 9.84 -0.35 -0.45
C SER A 136 9.25 -1.39 0.49
N ILE A 137 8.00 -1.14 0.94
CA ILE A 137 7.25 -2.06 1.79
C ILE A 137 5.89 -2.38 1.21
N ALA A 138 5.41 -3.58 1.53
CA ALA A 138 4.00 -3.91 1.46
C ALA A 138 3.40 -3.98 2.87
N LEU A 139 2.08 -3.78 2.98
CA LEU A 139 1.33 -3.92 4.22
C LEU A 139 0.35 -5.07 4.08
N LEU A 140 0.41 -6.02 4.98
CA LEU A 140 -0.45 -7.21 4.99
C LEU A 140 -1.51 -7.11 6.09
N TYR A 141 -2.77 -7.10 5.73
CA TYR A 141 -3.89 -7.34 6.62
C TYR A 141 -4.42 -8.77 6.42
N GLN A 142 -4.41 -9.56 7.49
CA GLN A 142 -5.02 -10.88 7.50
C GLN A 142 -6.41 -10.79 8.14
N ASP A 143 -7.47 -10.91 7.32
CA ASP A 143 -8.82 -10.91 7.85
C ASP A 143 -9.07 -12.23 8.62
N PRO A 144 -9.48 -12.17 9.90
CA PRO A 144 -9.70 -13.36 10.72
C PRO A 144 -10.73 -14.36 10.16
N VAL A 145 -11.66 -13.87 9.35
CA VAL A 145 -12.77 -14.69 8.81
C VAL A 145 -12.77 -14.74 7.28
N GLY A 146 -11.76 -14.18 6.64
CA GLY A 146 -11.75 -14.03 5.19
C GLY A 146 -10.37 -14.14 4.57
N THR A 147 -10.21 -13.40 3.49
CA THR A 147 -9.04 -13.38 2.64
C THR A 147 -7.99 -12.41 3.17
N SER A 148 -6.72 -12.65 2.89
CA SER A 148 -5.65 -11.67 3.14
C SER A 148 -5.70 -10.52 2.14
N HIS A 149 -5.29 -9.33 2.58
CA HIS A 149 -5.26 -8.08 1.83
C HIS A 149 -3.86 -7.50 1.87
N LEU A 150 -3.22 -7.36 0.71
CA LEU A 150 -1.82 -6.94 0.57
C LEU A 150 -1.75 -5.61 -0.20
N PHE A 151 -1.34 -4.54 0.48
CA PHE A 151 -1.09 -3.21 -0.12
C PHE A 151 0.36 -3.18 -0.55
N THR A 152 0.63 -3.24 -1.84
CA THR A 152 1.97 -3.53 -2.37
C THR A 152 2.78 -2.29 -2.72
N GLY A 153 2.19 -1.09 -2.63
CA GLY A 153 2.82 0.08 -3.23
C GLY A 153 3.22 -0.26 -4.66
N ASP A 154 4.43 0.09 -5.04
CA ASP A 154 4.96 -0.16 -6.37
C ASP A 154 5.83 -1.43 -6.46
N SER A 155 5.72 -2.34 -5.49
CA SER A 155 6.47 -3.60 -5.54
C SER A 155 5.82 -4.67 -6.42
N LEU A 156 4.48 -4.67 -6.52
CA LEU A 156 3.74 -5.65 -7.33
C LEU A 156 2.49 -5.02 -7.92
N PHE A 157 2.29 -5.21 -9.22
CA PHE A 157 1.15 -4.77 -10.01
C PHE A 157 0.50 -5.95 -10.75
N PRO A 158 -0.71 -5.79 -11.28
CA PRO A 158 -1.21 -6.69 -12.31
C PRO A 158 -0.20 -6.78 -13.46
N GLY A 159 0.31 -7.99 -13.73
CA GLY A 159 1.25 -8.25 -14.81
C GLY A 159 2.73 -8.14 -14.47
N GLY A 160 3.11 -7.84 -13.22
CA GLY A 160 4.50 -7.95 -12.81
C GLY A 160 4.96 -7.09 -11.64
N PRO A 161 6.24 -7.24 -11.28
CA PRO A 161 6.87 -6.39 -10.28
C PRO A 161 6.99 -4.95 -10.77
N GLY A 162 7.13 -4.02 -9.83
CA GLY A 162 7.43 -2.64 -10.11
C GLY A 162 8.78 -2.44 -10.80
N ARG A 163 8.90 -1.33 -11.52
CA ARG A 163 10.11 -0.99 -12.24
C ARG A 163 11.33 -0.95 -11.31
N THR A 164 12.43 -1.52 -11.79
CA THR A 164 13.74 -1.44 -11.14
C THR A 164 14.74 -0.69 -12.02
N THR A 165 15.86 -0.25 -11.47
CA THR A 165 16.84 0.56 -12.19
C THR A 165 18.00 -0.26 -12.77
N ASN A 166 18.16 -1.49 -12.31
CA ASN A 166 19.24 -2.38 -12.73
C ASN A 166 18.88 -3.87 -12.47
N PRO A 167 19.63 -4.82 -13.07
CA PRO A 167 19.36 -6.25 -12.92
C PRO A 167 19.49 -6.80 -11.48
N THR A 168 20.31 -6.16 -10.63
CA THR A 168 20.46 -6.58 -9.23
C THR A 168 19.19 -6.27 -8.45
N ASP A 169 18.64 -5.07 -8.59
CA ASP A 169 17.38 -4.67 -7.96
C ASP A 169 16.22 -5.51 -8.47
N PHE A 170 16.21 -5.85 -9.77
CA PHE A 170 15.21 -6.75 -10.34
C PHE A 170 15.29 -8.15 -9.72
N THR A 171 16.48 -8.70 -9.59
CA THR A 171 16.66 -10.00 -8.93
C THR A 171 16.17 -9.94 -7.49
N GLN A 172 16.49 -8.85 -6.79
CA GLN A 172 16.14 -8.67 -5.38
C GLN A 172 14.61 -8.59 -5.18
N ILE A 173 13.90 -7.79 -6.00
CA ILE A 173 12.44 -7.68 -5.87
C ILE A 173 11.76 -9.00 -6.18
N MET A 174 12.25 -9.75 -7.18
CA MET A 174 11.71 -11.06 -7.50
C MET A 174 11.94 -12.08 -6.38
N ASP A 175 13.13 -12.09 -5.79
CA ASP A 175 13.46 -12.98 -4.66
C ASP A 175 12.61 -12.66 -3.44
N ASP A 176 12.44 -11.37 -3.09
CA ASP A 176 11.61 -10.94 -1.97
C ASP A 176 10.12 -11.25 -2.23
N LEU A 177 9.60 -11.00 -3.43
CA LEU A 177 8.22 -11.34 -3.81
C LEU A 177 7.95 -12.84 -3.72
N GLU A 178 8.84 -13.68 -4.25
CA GLU A 178 8.68 -15.14 -4.18
C GLU A 178 8.78 -15.66 -2.75
N ALA A 179 9.76 -15.19 -1.97
CA ALA A 179 9.99 -15.69 -0.62
C ALA A 179 8.96 -15.21 0.41
N LYS A 180 8.55 -13.94 0.32
CA LYS A 180 7.75 -13.26 1.37
C LYS A 180 6.28 -13.10 1.01
N VAL A 181 5.94 -13.13 -0.27
CA VAL A 181 4.56 -12.90 -0.76
C VAL A 181 4.00 -14.17 -1.39
N PHE A 182 4.54 -14.59 -2.53
CA PHE A 182 3.99 -15.73 -3.27
C PHE A 182 4.21 -17.09 -2.57
N GLY A 183 5.28 -17.25 -1.79
CA GLY A 183 5.55 -18.49 -1.05
C GLY A 183 4.55 -18.72 0.10
N PRO A 184 4.39 -17.77 1.04
CA PRO A 184 3.57 -17.97 2.23
C PRO A 184 2.08 -17.63 2.04
N LEU A 185 1.69 -16.74 1.11
CA LEU A 185 0.33 -16.24 0.99
C LEU A 185 -0.49 -17.05 -0.04
N PRO A 186 -1.78 -17.30 0.24
CA PRO A 186 -2.66 -18.06 -0.65
C PRO A 186 -3.09 -17.25 -1.88
N ASP A 187 -3.59 -17.95 -2.90
CA ASP A 187 -4.00 -17.37 -4.20
C ASP A 187 -5.13 -16.35 -4.07
N GLU A 188 -5.99 -16.49 -3.08
CA GLU A 188 -7.11 -15.61 -2.80
C GLU A 188 -6.68 -14.26 -2.21
N THR A 189 -5.39 -14.09 -1.84
CA THR A 189 -4.87 -12.81 -1.33
C THR A 189 -5.11 -11.70 -2.34
N TRP A 190 -5.84 -10.67 -1.92
CA TRP A 190 -6.14 -9.51 -2.75
C TRP A 190 -4.97 -8.52 -2.75
N VAL A 191 -4.58 -8.07 -3.93
CA VAL A 191 -3.44 -7.18 -4.15
C VAL A 191 -3.94 -5.78 -4.49
N TYR A 192 -3.47 -4.80 -3.72
CA TYR A 192 -3.78 -3.37 -3.83
C TYR A 192 -2.50 -2.61 -4.19
N PRO A 193 -2.26 -2.31 -5.49
CA PRO A 193 -1.03 -1.65 -5.94
C PRO A 193 -1.06 -0.14 -5.73
N GLY A 194 0.10 0.50 -5.86
CA GLY A 194 0.25 1.96 -5.77
C GLY A 194 -0.40 2.74 -6.90
N HIS A 195 -0.69 2.09 -8.05
CA HIS A 195 -1.37 2.68 -9.19
C HIS A 195 -2.34 1.69 -9.84
N GLY A 196 -3.39 2.21 -10.46
CA GLY A 196 -4.29 1.44 -11.33
C GLY A 196 -5.10 0.37 -10.63
N ASN A 197 -5.30 -0.76 -11.31
CA ASN A 197 -6.25 -1.78 -10.91
C ASN A 197 -5.69 -2.74 -9.86
N ASP A 198 -6.61 -3.32 -9.08
CA ASP A 198 -6.30 -4.39 -8.14
C ASP A 198 -6.11 -5.74 -8.87
N SER A 199 -5.53 -6.73 -8.15
CA SER A 199 -5.35 -8.09 -8.62
C SER A 199 -5.52 -9.10 -7.48
N THR A 200 -5.17 -10.36 -7.72
CA THR A 200 -5.00 -11.39 -6.70
C THR A 200 -3.68 -12.13 -6.92
N LEU A 201 -3.12 -12.72 -5.87
CA LEU A 201 -1.89 -13.51 -6.03
C LEU A 201 -2.10 -14.70 -6.97
N GLY A 202 -3.30 -15.29 -6.99
CA GLY A 202 -3.62 -16.39 -7.90
C GLY A 202 -3.64 -16.00 -9.37
N ALA A 203 -4.00 -14.74 -9.69
CA ALA A 203 -3.92 -14.21 -11.05
C ALA A 203 -2.46 -14.01 -11.49
N GLU A 204 -1.60 -13.59 -10.57
CA GLU A 204 -0.22 -13.20 -10.87
C GLU A 204 0.79 -14.37 -10.76
N ARG A 205 0.56 -15.32 -9.85
CA ARG A 205 1.48 -16.44 -9.58
C ARG A 205 1.90 -17.25 -10.80
N PRO A 206 1.02 -17.56 -11.78
CA PRO A 206 1.41 -18.32 -12.96
C PRO A 206 2.47 -17.63 -13.82
N HIS A 207 2.66 -16.31 -13.65
CA HIS A 207 3.54 -15.48 -14.49
C HIS A 207 4.94 -15.27 -13.90
N LEU A 208 5.23 -15.76 -12.69
CA LEU A 208 6.53 -15.56 -12.01
C LEU A 208 7.73 -16.00 -12.88
N GLY A 209 7.65 -17.17 -13.53
CA GLY A 209 8.71 -17.68 -14.40
C GLY A 209 8.89 -16.82 -15.66
N GLU A 210 7.80 -16.28 -16.22
CA GLU A 210 7.84 -15.35 -17.35
C GLU A 210 8.52 -14.04 -16.95
N TRP A 211 8.15 -13.47 -15.78
CA TRP A 211 8.75 -12.22 -15.31
C TRP A 211 10.25 -12.37 -15.09
N ARG A 212 10.70 -13.46 -14.46
CA ARG A 212 12.14 -13.73 -14.31
C ARG A 212 12.89 -13.84 -15.62
N THR A 213 12.27 -14.45 -16.64
CA THR A 213 12.89 -14.62 -17.96
C THR A 213 12.92 -13.31 -18.75
N ARG A 214 11.85 -12.53 -18.67
CA ARG A 214 11.74 -11.25 -19.36
C ARG A 214 12.77 -10.25 -18.86
N GLY A 215 13.08 -10.28 -17.56
CA GLY A 215 13.81 -9.21 -16.90
C GLY A 215 12.99 -7.93 -16.90
N TRP A 216 13.56 -6.86 -16.40
CA TRP A 216 12.84 -5.59 -16.35
C TRP A 216 13.78 -4.38 -16.48
#